data_cbcc7b6f1965f7d74fc88e9a506586c8
#
_entry.id   cbcc7b6f1965f7d74fc88e9a506586c8
#
_cell.length_a   1.000
_cell.length_b   1.000
_cell.length_c   1.000
_cell.angle_alpha   90.00
_cell.angle_beta   90.00
_cell.angle_gamma   90.00
#
_symmetry.space_group_name_H-M   'P 1'
#
loop_
_entity.id
_entity.type
_entity.pdbx_description
1 polymer ?
#
loop_
_entity_poly.entity_id
_entity_poly.type
_entity_poly.pdbx_seq_one_letter_code
_entity_poly.pdbx_strand_id
1 'polypeptide(L)'
;MADQGMNIDRLLLVDDDEIFLGVLGKAMGKRGYDVLSSTTIADAVSQARKMEPAMAVVDLKLGGESGLDLIPLLIDINPEMNIVVLTGYSSIATAVTAIKQGAADYLSKPVTAGDVIKALSGESQPIDTLEEFSPMSVERMEWEHIQKVLKENDGNISATARSLGMYRRTLQRKLAKKPVAE
;
A
#
# COMPACT_ATOMS: atom_id res chain seq x y z
N MET A 1 -37.74 -13.47 -17.24
CA MET A 1 -36.92 -12.26 -17.14
C MET A 1 -35.83 -12.58 -16.15
N ALA A 2 -34.62 -12.79 -16.65
CA ALA A 2 -33.48 -13.05 -15.80
C ALA A 2 -33.16 -11.78 -15.00
N ASP A 3 -33.18 -11.92 -13.69
CA ASP A 3 -32.67 -10.98 -12.74
C ASP A 3 -31.18 -10.77 -13.08
N GLN A 4 -30.86 -9.66 -13.74
CA GLN A 4 -29.50 -9.17 -13.85
C GLN A 4 -29.17 -8.60 -12.47
N GLY A 5 -28.93 -9.50 -11.49
CA GLY A 5 -28.31 -9.13 -10.23
C GLY A 5 -27.05 -8.36 -10.58
N MET A 6 -27.02 -7.06 -10.28
CA MET A 6 -25.80 -6.27 -10.30
C MET A 6 -24.76 -7.08 -9.51
N ASN A 7 -23.80 -7.65 -10.23
CA ASN A 7 -22.66 -8.31 -9.62
C ASN A 7 -21.88 -7.19 -8.93
N ILE A 8 -22.24 -6.93 -7.68
CA ILE A 8 -21.51 -5.93 -6.87
C ILE A 8 -20.18 -6.58 -6.55
N ASP A 9 -19.13 -6.08 -7.19
CA ASP A 9 -17.79 -6.59 -6.99
C ASP A 9 -17.34 -6.39 -5.56
N ARG A 10 -17.16 -7.49 -4.84
CA ARG A 10 -16.65 -7.46 -3.47
C ARG A 10 -15.17 -7.21 -3.47
N LEU A 11 -14.77 -6.21 -2.69
CA LEU A 11 -13.40 -5.77 -2.51
C LEU A 11 -12.98 -5.92 -1.05
N LEU A 12 -11.96 -6.71 -0.79
CA LEU A 12 -11.32 -6.82 0.51
C LEU A 12 -10.17 -5.81 0.63
N LEU A 13 -10.25 -4.91 1.62
CA LEU A 13 -9.19 -3.98 1.99
C LEU A 13 -8.50 -4.47 3.25
N VAL A 14 -7.18 -4.60 3.23
CA VAL A 14 -6.39 -5.07 4.37
C VAL A 14 -5.24 -4.09 4.65
N ASP A 15 -5.30 -3.44 5.81
CA ASP A 15 -4.32 -2.44 6.25
C ASP A 15 -4.42 -2.27 7.77
N ASP A 16 -3.33 -2.07 8.50
CA ASP A 16 -3.37 -1.82 9.94
C ASP A 16 -3.80 -0.39 10.31
N ASP A 17 -3.85 0.51 9.32
CA ASP A 17 -4.37 1.87 9.48
C ASP A 17 -5.89 1.94 9.26
N GLU A 18 -6.66 1.92 10.35
CA GLU A 18 -8.12 2.00 10.32
C GLU A 18 -8.63 3.31 9.68
N ILE A 19 -7.86 4.41 9.78
CA ILE A 19 -8.23 5.70 9.18
C ILE A 19 -8.12 5.58 7.67
N PHE A 20 -7.04 5.00 7.18
CA PHE A 20 -6.83 4.74 5.76
C PHE A 20 -7.93 3.82 5.20
N LEU A 21 -8.23 2.70 5.89
CA LEU A 21 -9.33 1.79 5.52
C LEU A 21 -10.67 2.53 5.45
N GLY A 22 -10.97 3.39 6.43
CA GLY A 22 -12.21 4.16 6.46
C GLY A 22 -12.34 5.15 5.31
N VAL A 23 -11.25 5.82 4.93
CA VAL A 23 -11.23 6.78 3.81
C VAL A 23 -11.33 6.06 2.48
N LEU A 24 -10.47 5.06 2.26
CA LEU A 24 -10.45 4.31 1.00
C LEU A 24 -11.75 3.52 0.83
N GLY A 25 -12.24 2.85 1.88
CA GLY A 25 -13.48 2.07 1.84
C GLY A 25 -14.69 2.92 1.46
N LYS A 26 -14.84 4.13 2.04
CA LYS A 26 -15.89 5.06 1.63
C LYS A 26 -15.76 5.51 0.18
N ALA A 27 -14.54 5.73 -0.28
CA ALA A 27 -14.28 6.16 -1.65
C ALA A 27 -14.58 5.05 -2.66
N MET A 28 -14.28 3.79 -2.32
CA MET A 28 -14.59 2.61 -3.14
C MET A 28 -16.10 2.29 -3.12
N GLY A 29 -16.75 2.34 -1.94
CA GLY A 29 -18.20 2.14 -1.80
C GLY A 29 -19.01 3.13 -2.64
N LYS A 30 -18.63 4.42 -2.70
CA LYS A 30 -19.24 5.42 -3.58
C LYS A 30 -19.13 5.08 -5.07
N ARG A 31 -18.21 4.19 -5.45
CA ARG A 31 -17.99 3.73 -6.82
C ARG A 31 -18.65 2.38 -7.11
N GLY A 32 -19.42 1.87 -6.17
CA GLY A 32 -20.24 0.68 -6.35
C GLY A 32 -19.61 -0.62 -5.86
N TYR A 33 -18.45 -0.58 -5.19
CA TYR A 33 -17.86 -1.78 -4.59
C TYR A 33 -18.53 -2.12 -3.25
N ASP A 34 -18.72 -3.42 -3.00
CA ASP A 34 -19.06 -3.96 -1.68
C ASP A 34 -17.76 -4.18 -0.90
N VAL A 35 -17.46 -3.28 0.04
CA VAL A 35 -16.14 -3.20 0.68
C VAL A 35 -16.13 -3.94 2.01
N LEU A 36 -15.24 -4.91 2.10
CA LEU A 36 -14.84 -5.59 3.34
C LEU A 36 -13.52 -4.99 3.82
N SER A 37 -13.38 -4.77 5.12
CA SER A 37 -12.15 -4.21 5.70
C SER A 37 -11.62 -5.10 6.81
N SER A 38 -10.31 -5.28 6.85
CA SER A 38 -9.62 -6.07 7.87
C SER A 38 -8.29 -5.42 8.26
N THR A 39 -7.92 -5.51 9.54
CA THR A 39 -6.64 -4.98 10.06
C THR A 39 -5.62 -6.08 10.36
N THR A 40 -5.99 -7.35 10.19
CA THR A 40 -5.13 -8.51 10.47
C THR A 40 -5.24 -9.57 9.39
N ILE A 41 -4.19 -10.38 9.24
CA ILE A 41 -4.17 -11.52 8.32
C ILE A 41 -5.28 -12.53 8.67
N ALA A 42 -5.43 -12.85 9.96
CA ALA A 42 -6.41 -13.85 10.41
C ALA A 42 -7.85 -13.43 10.07
N ASP A 43 -8.20 -12.18 10.30
CA ASP A 43 -9.53 -11.66 9.96
C ASP A 43 -9.74 -11.57 8.44
N ALA A 44 -8.72 -11.12 7.70
CA ALA A 44 -8.76 -11.08 6.24
C ALA A 44 -9.04 -12.45 5.61
N VAL A 45 -8.35 -13.49 6.08
CA VAL A 45 -8.57 -14.88 5.63
C VAL A 45 -9.98 -15.37 6.00
N SER A 46 -10.45 -15.06 7.22
CA SER A 46 -11.80 -15.42 7.66
C SER A 46 -12.87 -14.78 6.78
N GLN A 47 -12.74 -13.48 6.51
CA GLN A 47 -13.67 -12.75 5.63
C GLN A 47 -13.60 -13.25 4.19
N ALA A 48 -12.39 -13.50 3.65
CA ALA A 48 -12.22 -14.01 2.31
C ALA A 48 -12.91 -15.37 2.11
N ARG A 49 -12.78 -16.30 3.05
CA ARG A 49 -13.46 -17.62 3.00
C ARG A 49 -14.98 -17.51 3.06
N LYS A 50 -15.51 -16.55 3.82
CA LYS A 50 -16.95 -16.38 4.04
C LYS A 50 -17.64 -15.63 2.91
N MET A 51 -16.97 -14.62 2.38
CA MET A 51 -17.57 -13.64 1.49
C MET A 51 -17.10 -13.77 0.04
N GLU A 52 -16.04 -14.56 -0.21
CA GLU A 52 -15.47 -14.84 -1.53
C GLU A 52 -15.26 -13.56 -2.38
N PRO A 53 -14.46 -12.58 -1.91
CA PRO A 53 -14.22 -11.36 -2.68
C PRO A 53 -13.50 -11.68 -4.00
N ALA A 54 -13.87 -10.96 -5.06
CA ALA A 54 -13.21 -11.06 -6.36
C ALA A 54 -11.90 -10.26 -6.41
N MET A 55 -11.76 -9.28 -5.52
CA MET A 55 -10.63 -8.36 -5.48
C MET A 55 -10.14 -8.14 -4.07
N ALA A 56 -8.83 -7.91 -3.91
CA ALA A 56 -8.22 -7.54 -2.65
C ALA A 56 -7.17 -6.44 -2.82
N VAL A 57 -7.09 -5.55 -1.84
CA VAL A 57 -6.01 -4.57 -1.70
C VAL A 57 -5.35 -4.82 -0.36
N VAL A 58 -4.06 -5.12 -0.38
CA VAL A 58 -3.31 -5.60 0.79
C VAL A 58 -2.11 -4.69 1.06
N ASP A 59 -2.03 -4.11 2.26
CA ASP A 59 -0.80 -3.47 2.70
C ASP A 59 0.27 -4.53 3.05
N LEU A 60 1.50 -4.27 2.68
CA LEU A 60 2.63 -5.14 3.02
C LEU A 60 3.00 -5.12 4.49
N LYS A 61 2.63 -4.08 5.21
CA LYS A 61 2.92 -3.94 6.64
C LYS A 61 1.63 -3.99 7.45
N LEU A 62 1.40 -5.07 8.15
CA LEU A 62 0.19 -5.33 8.94
C LEU A 62 0.55 -5.53 10.42
N GLY A 63 0.72 -4.44 11.18
CA GLY A 63 0.88 -4.52 12.63
C GLY A 63 2.05 -5.37 13.16
N GLY A 64 3.06 -5.64 12.33
CA GLY A 64 4.18 -6.52 12.65
C GLY A 64 4.22 -7.82 11.84
N GLU A 65 3.13 -8.16 11.15
CA GLU A 65 3.07 -9.25 10.16
C GLU A 65 3.36 -8.72 8.75
N SER A 66 3.74 -9.61 7.85
CA SER A 66 3.99 -9.26 6.44
C SER A 66 2.74 -9.55 5.60
N GLY A 67 2.21 -8.53 4.91
CA GLY A 67 1.13 -8.73 3.95
C GLY A 67 1.50 -9.66 2.79
N LEU A 68 2.80 -9.88 2.54
CA LEU A 68 3.24 -10.91 1.58
C LEU A 68 2.76 -12.31 1.98
N ASP A 69 2.68 -12.61 3.26
CA ASP A 69 2.24 -13.92 3.74
C ASP A 69 0.72 -14.14 3.53
N LEU A 70 -0.03 -13.04 3.37
CA LEU A 70 -1.46 -13.12 3.09
C LEU A 70 -1.77 -13.47 1.62
N ILE A 71 -0.93 -13.05 0.67
CA ILE A 71 -1.18 -13.25 -0.77
C ILE A 71 -1.42 -14.71 -1.13
N PRO A 72 -0.54 -15.67 -0.79
CA PRO A 72 -0.76 -17.07 -1.11
C PRO A 72 -2.03 -17.64 -0.45
N LEU A 73 -2.37 -17.19 0.77
CA LEU A 73 -3.58 -17.62 1.47
C LEU A 73 -4.86 -17.16 0.75
N LEU A 74 -4.86 -15.96 0.17
CA LEU A 74 -5.98 -15.45 -0.61
C LEU A 74 -6.08 -16.17 -1.96
N ILE A 75 -4.97 -16.45 -2.63
CA ILE A 75 -4.94 -17.22 -3.88
C ILE A 75 -5.40 -18.66 -3.67
N ASP A 76 -5.08 -19.28 -2.54
CA ASP A 76 -5.59 -20.63 -2.18
C ASP A 76 -7.11 -20.63 -1.97
N ILE A 77 -7.69 -19.52 -1.51
CA ILE A 77 -9.15 -19.38 -1.33
C ILE A 77 -9.84 -19.13 -2.67
N ASN A 78 -9.31 -18.22 -3.49
CA ASN A 78 -9.82 -17.88 -4.80
C ASN A 78 -8.65 -17.61 -5.77
N PRO A 79 -8.29 -18.58 -6.62
CA PRO A 79 -7.20 -18.43 -7.59
C PRO A 79 -7.39 -17.31 -8.62
N GLU A 80 -8.65 -16.88 -8.85
CA GLU A 80 -8.98 -15.79 -9.76
C GLU A 80 -9.04 -14.42 -9.07
N MET A 81 -8.73 -14.37 -7.77
CA MET A 81 -8.77 -13.10 -7.03
C MET A 81 -7.73 -12.13 -7.56
N ASN A 82 -8.19 -10.93 -7.94
CA ASN A 82 -7.30 -9.85 -8.35
C ASN A 82 -6.75 -9.13 -7.12
N ILE A 83 -5.46 -9.30 -6.83
CA ILE A 83 -4.80 -8.78 -5.63
C ILE A 83 -3.86 -7.64 -6.02
N VAL A 84 -4.12 -6.44 -5.49
CA VAL A 84 -3.24 -5.28 -5.58
C VAL A 84 -2.55 -5.06 -4.24
N VAL A 85 -1.25 -4.88 -4.26
CA VAL A 85 -0.45 -4.67 -3.06
C VAL A 85 -0.13 -3.20 -2.87
N LEU A 86 -0.33 -2.68 -1.66
CA LEU A 86 0.07 -1.33 -1.27
C LEU A 86 1.31 -1.37 -0.38
N THR A 87 2.14 -0.34 -0.46
CA THR A 87 3.29 -0.21 0.44
C THR A 87 3.71 1.24 0.63
N GLY A 88 4.12 1.55 1.86
CA GLY A 88 4.79 2.81 2.18
C GLY A 88 6.30 2.80 1.90
N TYR A 89 6.86 1.63 1.59
CA TYR A 89 8.30 1.43 1.33
C TYR A 89 8.47 0.60 0.07
N SER A 90 8.66 1.28 -1.07
CA SER A 90 8.90 0.60 -2.35
C SER A 90 10.33 0.07 -2.43
N SER A 91 10.49 -1.25 -2.20
CA SER A 91 11.67 -1.96 -2.63
C SER A 91 11.30 -2.80 -3.86
N ILE A 92 12.08 -2.71 -4.92
CA ILE A 92 11.89 -3.51 -6.14
C ILE A 92 11.81 -5.01 -5.80
N ALA A 93 12.65 -5.46 -4.86
CA ALA A 93 12.66 -6.86 -4.42
C ALA A 93 11.31 -7.27 -3.81
N THR A 94 10.66 -6.40 -3.04
CA THR A 94 9.37 -6.66 -2.41
C THR A 94 8.25 -6.69 -3.43
N ALA A 95 8.26 -5.77 -4.40
CA ALA A 95 7.31 -5.76 -5.52
C ALA A 95 7.41 -7.05 -6.35
N VAL A 96 8.62 -7.44 -6.74
CA VAL A 96 8.87 -8.69 -7.47
C VAL A 96 8.39 -9.91 -6.68
N THR A 97 8.61 -9.93 -5.36
CA THR A 97 8.14 -11.03 -4.51
C THR A 97 6.62 -11.10 -4.48
N ALA A 98 5.92 -9.96 -4.32
CA ALA A 98 4.47 -9.90 -4.33
C ALA A 98 3.87 -10.44 -5.65
N ILE A 99 4.41 -10.01 -6.79
CA ILE A 99 3.98 -10.49 -8.12
C ILE A 99 4.23 -11.98 -8.27
N LYS A 100 5.38 -12.49 -7.84
CA LYS A 100 5.68 -13.94 -7.88
C LYS A 100 4.75 -14.77 -7.01
N GLN A 101 4.19 -14.20 -5.94
CA GLN A 101 3.23 -14.85 -5.06
C GLN A 101 1.79 -14.78 -5.58
N GLY A 102 1.53 -14.08 -6.68
CA GLY A 102 0.24 -14.01 -7.33
C GLY A 102 -0.47 -12.65 -7.24
N ALA A 103 0.17 -11.60 -6.75
CA ALA A 103 -0.37 -10.25 -6.85
C ALA A 103 -0.40 -9.81 -8.32
N ALA A 104 -1.48 -9.14 -8.71
CA ALA A 104 -1.65 -8.64 -10.07
C ALA A 104 -0.91 -7.31 -10.27
N ASP A 105 -0.84 -6.48 -9.24
CA ASP A 105 -0.19 -5.17 -9.31
C ASP A 105 0.33 -4.71 -7.94
N TYR A 106 1.09 -3.64 -7.95
CA TYR A 106 1.79 -3.09 -6.81
C TYR A 106 1.79 -1.55 -6.87
N LEU A 107 1.32 -0.90 -5.81
CA LEU A 107 1.21 0.56 -5.72
C LEU A 107 1.98 1.10 -4.51
N SER A 108 2.67 2.23 -4.70
CA SER A 108 3.30 2.96 -3.59
C SER A 108 2.33 3.93 -2.94
N LYS A 109 2.22 3.91 -1.61
CA LYS A 109 1.52 4.97 -0.85
C LYS A 109 2.31 6.29 -0.94
N PRO A 110 1.64 7.44 -1.08
CA PRO A 110 0.19 7.67 -1.00
C PRO A 110 -0.55 7.27 -2.29
N VAL A 111 -1.73 6.64 -2.15
CA VAL A 111 -2.57 6.22 -3.27
C VAL A 111 -3.95 6.88 -3.18
N THR A 112 -4.56 7.12 -4.32
CA THR A 112 -5.96 7.52 -4.42
C THR A 112 -6.85 6.31 -4.76
N ALA A 113 -8.17 6.44 -4.54
CA ALA A 113 -9.10 5.41 -4.99
C ALA A 113 -9.06 5.22 -6.53
N GLY A 114 -8.72 6.27 -7.27
CA GLY A 114 -8.53 6.19 -8.72
C GLY A 114 -7.36 5.30 -9.12
N ASP A 115 -6.23 5.41 -8.40
CA ASP A 115 -5.04 4.58 -8.65
C ASP A 115 -5.33 3.10 -8.35
N VAL A 116 -6.03 2.83 -7.25
CA VAL A 116 -6.46 1.49 -6.87
C VAL A 116 -7.38 0.87 -7.94
N ILE A 117 -8.34 1.63 -8.46
CA ILE A 117 -9.25 1.14 -9.50
C ILE A 117 -8.50 0.81 -10.79
N LYS A 118 -7.59 1.68 -11.23
CA LYS A 118 -6.77 1.41 -12.42
C LYS A 118 -5.92 0.14 -12.26
N ALA A 119 -5.35 -0.07 -11.08
CA ALA A 119 -4.61 -1.28 -10.78
C ALA A 119 -5.51 -2.53 -10.77
N LEU A 120 -6.70 -2.44 -10.17
CA LEU A 120 -7.67 -3.53 -10.16
C LEU A 120 -8.27 -3.83 -11.55
N SER A 121 -8.40 -2.83 -12.43
CA SER A 121 -8.89 -3.04 -13.81
C SER A 121 -7.82 -3.53 -14.79
N GLY A 122 -6.57 -3.62 -14.34
CA GLY A 122 -5.45 -3.98 -15.21
C GLY A 122 -5.07 -2.87 -16.20
N GLU A 123 -5.59 -1.64 -16.01
CA GLU A 123 -5.24 -0.45 -16.79
C GLU A 123 -3.93 0.20 -16.32
N SER A 124 -3.36 -0.28 -15.23
CA SER A 124 -1.99 0.08 -14.85
C SER A 124 -1.07 -0.41 -15.96
N GLN A 125 -0.23 0.48 -16.46
CA GLN A 125 0.79 0.05 -17.45
C GLN A 125 1.61 -1.07 -16.81
N PRO A 126 1.88 -2.16 -17.53
CA PRO A 126 2.77 -3.19 -17.05
C PRO A 126 4.06 -2.52 -16.55
N ILE A 127 4.72 -3.12 -15.55
CA ILE A 127 6.03 -2.70 -15.08
C ILE A 127 7.07 -2.95 -16.22
N ASP A 128 6.78 -2.43 -17.41
CA ASP A 128 7.70 -2.46 -18.56
C ASP A 128 8.74 -1.33 -18.47
N THR A 129 8.59 -0.46 -17.50
CA THR A 129 9.57 0.57 -17.20
C THR A 129 10.36 0.24 -15.95
N LEU A 130 11.11 -0.89 -16.00
CA LEU A 130 12.35 -0.99 -15.22
C LEU A 130 13.30 0.19 -15.48
N GLU A 131 13.00 1.03 -16.47
CA GLU A 131 13.76 2.22 -16.83
C GLU A 131 13.34 3.48 -16.07
N GLU A 132 12.13 3.55 -15.48
CA GLU A 132 11.71 4.70 -14.64
C GLU A 132 11.85 4.46 -13.13
N PHE A 133 12.25 3.28 -12.70
CA PHE A 133 12.87 3.14 -11.39
C PHE A 133 14.33 3.61 -11.45
N SER A 134 14.52 4.86 -11.78
CA SER A 134 15.72 5.55 -11.34
C SER A 134 15.74 5.37 -9.82
N PRO A 135 16.73 4.67 -9.24
CA PRO A 135 16.74 4.48 -7.79
C PRO A 135 16.68 5.88 -7.20
N MET A 136 15.64 6.16 -6.40
CA MET A 136 15.57 7.42 -5.68
C MET A 136 16.94 7.63 -5.07
N SER A 137 17.56 8.77 -5.34
CA SER A 137 18.91 9.02 -4.82
C SER A 137 18.88 8.79 -3.31
N VAL A 138 19.94 8.20 -2.76
CA VAL A 138 20.05 7.96 -1.30
C VAL A 138 19.71 9.24 -0.53
N GLU A 139 20.05 10.40 -1.09
CA GLU A 139 19.72 11.72 -0.54
C GLU A 139 18.22 12.00 -0.49
N ARG A 140 17.45 11.56 -1.48
CA ARG A 140 15.99 11.73 -1.51
C ARG A 140 15.30 10.81 -0.53
N MET A 141 15.71 9.53 -0.46
CA MET A 141 15.19 8.57 0.52
C MET A 141 15.49 9.03 1.95
N GLU A 142 16.70 9.52 2.20
CA GLU A 142 17.09 10.07 3.48
C GLU A 142 16.27 11.32 3.85
N TRP A 143 16.04 12.20 2.87
CA TRP A 143 15.25 13.41 3.07
C TRP A 143 13.78 13.08 3.40
N GLU A 144 13.14 12.17 2.68
CA GLU A 144 11.77 11.73 2.93
C GLU A 144 11.64 11.05 4.31
N HIS A 145 12.62 10.23 4.68
CA HIS A 145 12.67 9.63 6.02
C HIS A 145 12.78 10.68 7.12
N ILE A 146 13.63 11.68 6.93
CA ILE A 146 13.78 12.81 7.86
C ILE A 146 12.46 13.58 7.99
N GLN A 147 11.78 13.88 6.89
CA GLN A 147 10.49 14.61 6.90
C GLN A 147 9.41 13.82 7.65
N LYS A 148 9.36 12.51 7.47
CA LYS A 148 8.42 11.63 8.18
C LYS A 148 8.64 11.68 9.69
N VAL A 149 9.88 11.45 10.14
CA VAL A 149 10.23 11.46 11.57
C VAL A 149 10.07 12.86 12.18
N LEU A 150 10.30 13.93 11.39
CA LEU A 150 10.05 15.30 11.82
C LEU A 150 8.56 15.55 12.07
N LYS A 151 7.69 15.04 11.19
CA LYS A 151 6.24 15.13 11.34
C LYS A 151 5.75 14.32 12.56
N GLU A 152 6.29 13.13 12.78
CA GLU A 152 5.99 12.28 13.94
C GLU A 152 6.41 12.92 15.28
N ASN A 153 7.37 13.82 15.23
CA ASN A 153 7.84 14.61 16.39
C ASN A 153 7.31 16.06 16.38
N ASP A 154 6.18 16.33 15.74
CA ASP A 154 5.52 17.64 15.68
C ASP A 154 6.43 18.81 15.26
N GLY A 155 7.40 18.53 14.38
CA GLY A 155 8.38 19.51 13.92
C GLY A 155 9.53 19.77 14.89
N ASN A 156 9.62 19.04 15.99
CA ASN A 156 10.68 19.21 17.00
C ASN A 156 12.01 18.64 16.52
N ILE A 157 12.89 19.51 16.04
CA ILE A 157 14.19 19.15 15.47
C ILE A 157 15.07 18.37 16.48
N SER A 158 15.02 18.72 17.76
CA SER A 158 15.84 18.02 18.78
C SER A 158 15.33 16.62 19.08
N ALA A 159 14.01 16.40 19.11
CA ALA A 159 13.40 15.09 19.26
C ALA A 159 13.67 14.24 18.02
N THR A 160 13.47 14.80 16.84
CA THR A 160 13.74 14.15 15.54
C THR A 160 15.21 13.72 15.41
N ALA A 161 16.15 14.56 15.77
CA ALA A 161 17.57 14.22 15.74
C ALA A 161 17.90 13.04 16.66
N ARG A 162 17.30 12.97 17.84
CA ARG A 162 17.45 11.82 18.75
C ARG A 162 16.84 10.55 18.18
N SER A 163 15.62 10.63 17.61
CA SER A 163 14.95 9.50 16.98
C SER A 163 15.73 8.93 15.80
N LEU A 164 16.43 9.80 15.05
CA LEU A 164 17.25 9.41 13.90
C LEU A 164 18.70 9.07 14.26
N GLY A 165 19.10 9.12 15.52
CA GLY A 165 20.48 8.90 15.95
C GLY A 165 21.48 9.90 15.39
N MET A 166 21.04 11.13 15.06
CA MET A 166 21.89 12.19 14.48
C MET A 166 22.11 13.34 15.45
N TYR A 167 23.20 14.09 15.22
CA TYR A 167 23.37 15.37 15.87
C TYR A 167 22.41 16.43 15.30
N ARG A 168 21.83 17.28 16.17
CA ARG A 168 20.91 18.35 15.79
C ARG A 168 21.44 19.21 14.63
N ARG A 169 22.73 19.56 14.67
CA ARG A 169 23.38 20.35 13.60
C ARG A 169 23.38 19.63 12.25
N THR A 170 23.57 18.31 12.26
CA THR A 170 23.54 17.47 11.05
C THR A 170 22.13 17.46 10.46
N LEU A 171 21.11 17.29 11.30
CA LEU A 171 19.71 17.31 10.87
C LEU A 171 19.32 18.68 10.28
N GLN A 172 19.69 19.79 10.93
CA GLN A 172 19.43 21.14 10.43
C GLN A 172 20.06 21.36 9.04
N ARG A 173 21.32 20.93 8.84
CA ARG A 173 22.00 21.02 7.54
C ARG A 173 21.29 20.21 6.47
N LYS A 174 20.78 19.01 6.81
CA LYS A 174 20.03 18.16 5.88
C LYS A 174 18.66 18.74 5.54
N LEU A 175 17.95 19.31 6.49
CA LEU A 175 16.68 20.01 6.27
C LEU A 175 16.82 21.28 5.41
N ALA A 176 17.98 21.96 5.48
CA ALA A 176 18.26 23.12 4.65
C ALA A 176 18.57 22.77 3.17
N LYS A 177 18.97 21.52 2.91
CA LYS A 177 19.33 21.00 1.59
C LYS A 177 18.13 20.26 1.01
N LYS A 178 17.24 20.98 0.28
CA LYS A 178 16.19 20.29 -0.50
C LYS A 178 16.86 19.45 -1.60
N PRO A 179 16.47 18.17 -1.79
CA PRO A 179 16.92 17.42 -2.96
C PRO A 179 16.43 18.13 -4.23
N VAL A 180 17.28 18.19 -5.23
CA VAL A 180 16.95 18.74 -6.55
C VAL A 180 15.88 17.81 -7.15
N ALA A 181 14.77 18.39 -7.61
CA ALA A 181 13.81 17.65 -8.42
C ALA A 181 14.45 17.39 -9.79
N GLU A 182 14.70 16.12 -10.11
CA GLU A 182 14.87 15.67 -11.48
C GLU A 182 13.53 15.29 -12.07
#